data_1467d3556b0f3eea646a6411e8c1f578
#
_entry.id   1467d3556b0f3eea646a6411e8c1f578
#
_cell.length_a   1.000
_cell.length_b   1.000
_cell.length_c   1.000
_cell.angle_alpha   90.00
_cell.angle_beta   90.00
_cell.angle_gamma   90.00
#
_symmetry.space_group_name_H-M   'P 1'
#
loop_
_entity.id
_entity.type
_entity.pdbx_description
1 polymer ?
#
loop_
_entity_poly.entity_id
_entity_poly.type
_entity_poly.pdbx_seq_one_letter_code
_entity_poly.pdbx_strand_id
1 'polypeptide(L)' 'MQNWKIKKRLYEESWELKDMKYRLQLLREFVDDKYYIDNATEYLDKALSNIELAMDTKQLKRAYEPLTKREKEN' A
#
# COMPACT_ATOMS: atom_id res chain seq x y z
N MET A 1 7.98 6.02 -18.88
CA MET A 1 8.07 5.76 -17.44
C MET A 1 8.12 4.26 -17.19
N GLN A 2 8.89 3.84 -16.22
CA GLN A 2 9.09 2.43 -15.95
C GLN A 2 8.12 1.97 -14.85
N ASN A 3 7.22 1.09 -15.22
CA ASN A 3 6.12 0.69 -14.34
C ASN A 3 6.55 -0.18 -13.16
N TRP A 4 7.68 -0.86 -13.27
CA TRP A 4 8.21 -1.59 -12.12
C TRP A 4 8.66 -0.63 -11.02
N LYS A 5 9.09 0.58 -11.38
CA LYS A 5 9.42 1.60 -10.39
C LYS A 5 8.17 2.11 -9.68
N ILE A 6 7.08 2.25 -10.43
CA ILE A 6 5.79 2.63 -9.83
C ILE A 6 5.33 1.56 -8.87
N LYS A 7 5.38 0.31 -9.29
CA LYS A 7 4.97 -0.81 -8.44
C LYS A 7 5.83 -0.88 -7.18
N LYS A 8 7.14 -0.72 -7.33
CA LYS A 8 8.05 -0.71 -6.20
C LYS A 8 7.71 0.41 -5.23
N ARG A 9 7.42 1.61 -5.76
CA ARG A 9 7.07 2.75 -4.93
C ARG A 9 5.76 2.52 -4.17
N LEU A 10 4.77 1.95 -4.83
CA LEU A 10 3.51 1.60 -4.18
C LEU A 10 3.74 0.58 -3.07
N TYR A 11 4.61 -0.38 -3.31
CA TYR A 11 4.97 -1.36 -2.30
C TYR A 11 5.60 -0.69 -1.07
N GLU A 12 6.52 0.23 -1.30
CA GLU A 12 7.15 0.98 -0.21
C GLU A 12 6.12 1.79 0.59
N GLU A 13 5.19 2.45 -0.12
CA GLU A 13 4.14 3.22 0.53
C GLU A 13 3.21 2.31 1.36
N SER A 14 2.94 1.10 0.88
CA SER A 14 2.12 0.15 1.63
C SER A 14 2.79 -0.23 2.95
N TRP A 15 4.12 -0.39 2.95
CA TRP A 15 4.85 -0.68 4.18
C TRP A 15 4.81 0.48 5.16
N GLU A 16 4.89 1.71 4.66
CA GLU A 16 4.78 2.88 5.52
C GLU A 16 3.41 2.97 6.19
N LEU A 17 2.35 2.62 5.46
CA LEU A 17 1.01 2.58 6.04
C LEU A 17 0.89 1.48 7.10
N LYS A 18 1.50 0.33 6.87
CA LYS A 18 1.52 -0.75 7.86
C LYS A 18 2.23 -0.31 9.14
N ASP A 19 3.36 0.38 9.00
CA ASP A 19 4.08 0.92 10.14
C ASP A 19 3.24 1.95 10.89
N MET A 20 2.57 2.81 10.17
CA MET A 20 1.69 3.81 10.77
C MET A 20 0.57 3.14 11.56
N LYS A 21 -0.06 2.13 10.99
CA LYS A 21 -1.10 1.37 11.66
C LYS A 21 -0.57 0.75 12.96
N TYR A 22 0.61 0.15 12.89
CA TYR A 22 1.23 -0.47 14.05
C TYR A 22 1.47 0.55 15.15
N ARG A 23 2.03 1.72 14.80
CA ARG A 23 2.28 2.77 15.77
C ARG A 23 0.98 3.28 16.40
N LEU A 24 -0.07 3.42 15.62
CA LEU A 24 -1.37 3.84 16.16
C LEU A 24 -1.94 2.81 17.13
N GLN A 25 -1.76 1.52 16.83
CA GLN A 25 -2.20 0.46 17.73
C GLN A 25 -1.46 0.50 19.07
N LEU A 26 -0.17 0.82 19.03
CA LEU A 26 0.60 0.98 20.27
C LEU A 26 0.12 2.19 21.08
N LEU A 27 -0.24 3.27 20.41
CA LEU A 27 -0.69 4.49 21.05
C LEU A 27 -2.12 4.40 21.58
N ARG A 28 -2.87 3.42 21.09
CA ARG A 28 -4.27 3.24 21.48
C ARG A 28 -4.47 3.18 22.99
N GLU A 29 -3.53 2.55 23.69
CA GLU A 29 -3.60 2.36 25.14
C GLU A 29 -3.55 3.69 25.90
N PHE A 30 -3.00 4.74 25.29
CA PHE A 30 -2.77 6.02 25.93
C PHE A 30 -3.82 7.06 25.56
N VAL A 31 -4.85 6.68 24.82
CA VAL A 31 -5.89 7.59 24.36
C VAL A 31 -7.19 7.28 25.08
N ASP A 32 -7.86 8.32 25.58
CA ASP A 32 -9.11 8.14 26.31
C ASP A 32 -10.22 7.63 25.42
N ASP A 33 -10.41 8.24 24.26
CA ASP A 33 -11.43 7.83 23.32
C ASP A 33 -10.80 7.00 22.20
N LYS A 34 -10.91 5.72 22.33
CA LYS A 34 -10.31 4.77 21.39
C LYS A 34 -11.02 4.71 20.05
N TYR A 35 -12.23 5.26 19.98
CA TYR A 35 -13.02 5.25 18.76
C TYR A 35 -12.27 5.88 17.58
N TYR A 36 -11.63 7.02 17.81
CA TYR A 36 -10.94 7.72 16.73
C TYR A 36 -9.68 7.00 16.28
N ILE A 37 -8.99 6.33 17.19
CA ILE A 37 -7.83 5.50 16.82
C ILE A 37 -8.29 4.28 16.02
N ASP A 38 -9.34 3.62 16.46
CA ASP A 38 -9.88 2.46 15.75
C ASP A 38 -10.37 2.84 14.36
N ASN A 39 -10.99 4.00 14.26
CA ASN A 39 -11.46 4.53 12.98
C ASN A 39 -10.30 4.81 12.04
N ALA A 40 -9.23 5.42 12.56
CA ALA A 40 -8.03 5.70 11.78
C ALA A 40 -7.38 4.42 11.27
N THR A 41 -7.26 3.38 12.12
CA THR A 41 -6.67 2.12 11.68
C THR A 41 -7.53 1.43 10.63
N GLU A 42 -8.84 1.56 10.73
CA GLU A 42 -9.76 1.02 9.74
C GLU A 42 -9.58 1.71 8.38
N TYR A 43 -9.42 3.04 8.38
CA TYR A 43 -9.13 3.77 7.14
C TYR A 43 -7.78 3.38 6.56
N LEU A 44 -6.79 3.11 7.40
CA LEU A 44 -5.49 2.65 6.93
C LEU A 44 -5.61 1.27 6.28
N ASP A 45 -6.42 0.38 6.83
CA ASP A 45 -6.68 -0.92 6.22
C ASP A 45 -7.32 -0.78 4.84
N LYS A 46 -8.26 0.14 4.71
CA LYS A 46 -8.88 0.41 3.41
C LYS A 46 -7.88 0.99 2.43
N ALA A 47 -7.03 1.90 2.89
CA ALA A 47 -6.00 2.48 2.05
C ALA A 47 -5.02 1.40 1.58
N LEU A 48 -4.62 0.49 2.47
CA LEU A 48 -3.74 -0.63 2.12
C LEU A 48 -4.37 -1.51 1.05
N SER A 49 -5.65 -1.85 1.21
CA SER A 49 -6.35 -2.66 0.22
C SER A 49 -6.37 -1.97 -1.14
N ASN A 50 -6.61 -0.67 -1.16
CA ASN A 50 -6.62 0.08 -2.41
C ASN A 50 -5.24 0.13 -3.05
N ILE A 51 -4.19 0.27 -2.27
CA ILE A 51 -2.83 0.27 -2.81
C ILE A 51 -2.48 -1.09 -3.39
N GLU A 52 -2.87 -2.16 -2.71
CA GLU A 52 -2.66 -3.52 -3.21
C GLU A 52 -3.36 -3.74 -4.55
N LEU A 53 -4.59 -3.23 -4.69
CA LEU A 53 -5.30 -3.28 -5.96
C LEU A 53 -4.59 -2.46 -7.04
N ALA A 54 -4.05 -1.31 -6.67
CA ALA A 54 -3.31 -0.47 -7.61
C ALA A 54 -2.01 -1.14 -8.08
N MET A 55 -1.43 -2.02 -7.25
CA MET A 55 -0.23 -2.77 -7.63
C MET A 55 -0.53 -3.94 -8.56
N ASP A 56 -1.78 -4.32 -8.68
CA ASP A 56 -2.17 -5.40 -9.57
C ASP A 56 -1.76 -5.06 -11.00
N THR A 57 -1.15 -6.03 -11.68
CA THR A 57 -0.67 -5.82 -13.04
C THR A 57 -1.79 -5.40 -14.01
N LYS A 58 -3.03 -5.80 -13.72
CA LYS A 58 -4.17 -5.39 -14.52
C LYS A 58 -4.43 -3.89 -14.42
N GLN A 59 -4.11 -3.30 -13.28
CA GLN A 59 -4.26 -1.86 -13.07
C GLN A 59 -3.14 -1.07 -13.75
N LEU A 60 -1.97 -1.64 -13.81
CA LEU A 60 -0.80 -1.03 -14.44
C LEU A 60 -0.76 -1.27 -15.95
N LYS A 61 -1.44 -2.28 -16.37
CA LYS A 61 -1.73 -2.60 -17.78
C LYS A 61 -0.69 -2.31 -18.82
N ARG A 62 -1.10 -1.44 -19.76
CA ARG A 62 -0.40 -1.22 -21.02
C ARG A 62 1.02 -0.76 -20.86
N ALA A 63 1.26 0.03 -19.84
CA ALA A 63 2.59 0.52 -19.62
C ALA A 63 3.45 -0.51 -18.91
N TYR A 64 2.84 -1.35 -18.08
CA TYR A 64 3.57 -2.35 -17.31
C TYR A 64 3.82 -3.66 -18.06
N GLU A 65 2.85 -4.13 -18.83
CA GLU A 65 2.95 -5.43 -19.50
C GLU A 65 4.16 -5.59 -20.41
N PRO A 66 4.47 -4.64 -21.30
CA PRO A 66 5.65 -4.78 -22.12
C PRO A 66 6.93 -4.86 -21.31
N LEU A 67 7.00 -4.12 -20.22
CA LEU A 67 8.16 -4.12 -19.36
C LEU A 67 8.31 -5.45 -18.65
N THR A 68 7.21 -6.01 -18.18
CA THR A 68 7.19 -7.30 -17.52
C THR A 68 7.67 -8.41 -18.48
N LYS A 69 7.24 -8.36 -19.71
CA LYS A 69 7.69 -9.32 -20.72
C LYS A 69 9.19 -9.24 -20.95
N ARG A 70 9.73 -8.03 -21.00
CA ARG A 70 11.18 -7.85 -21.13
C ARG A 70 11.93 -8.46 -19.97
N GLU A 71 11.45 -8.26 -18.78
CA GLU A 71 12.08 -8.81 -17.60
C GLU A 71 12.08 -10.33 -17.63
N LYS A 72 11.02 -10.94 -18.11
CA LYS A 72 10.93 -12.40 -18.22
C LYS A 72 11.87 -12.94 -19.28
N GLU A 73 12.07 -12.19 -20.33
CA GLU A 73 12.95 -12.60 -21.43
C GLU A 73 14.43 -12.48 -21.07
N ASN A 74 14.74 -11.62 -20.15
CA ASN A 74 16.11 -11.45 -19.69
C ASN A 74 16.49 -12.49 -18.66
#